data_b695b74d2d979eecb0c250cec39bc79c
#
_entry.id   b695b74d2d979eecb0c250cec39bc79c
#
_cell.length_a   1.000
_cell.length_b   1.000
_cell.length_c   1.000
_cell.angle_alpha   90.00
_cell.angle_beta   90.00
_cell.angle_gamma   90.00
#
_symmetry.space_group_name_H-M   'P 1'
#
loop_
_entity.id
_entity.type
_entity.pdbx_description
1 polymer ?
#
loop_
_entity_poly.entity_id
_entity_poly.type
_entity_poly.pdbx_seq_one_letter_code
_entity_poly.pdbx_strand_id
1 'polypeptide(L)'
;MHRGVNPAFMLVRKMAASSSEPQFLVQYLVLRKDLSQAPFSWPAGALVDQACHAATAALHIHRDHPHTAAYLRELERMRKVVLEAPDENTLKELAETLRHNNVDHTLWLEQPENIPTCVALRPYPKEEVNQYLKKFRLFK
;
A
#
# COMPACT_ATOMS: atom_id res chain seq x y z
N MET A 1 -14.39 -22.94 -3.68
CA MET A 1 -15.16 -23.70 -3.36
C MET A 1 -16.26 -23.20 -2.77
N HIS A 2 -17.17 -23.57 -2.90
CA HIS A 2 -18.20 -23.07 -2.46
C HIS A 2 -18.89 -23.92 -1.91
N ARG A 3 -19.19 -24.07 -1.06
CA ARG A 3 -19.86 -24.72 -0.47
C ARG A 3 -21.16 -24.40 -0.41
N GLY A 4 -22.00 -24.94 -0.21
CA GLY A 4 -23.28 -24.96 0.07
C GLY A 4 -23.87 -23.65 0.37
N VAL A 5 -23.87 -22.85 -0.54
CA VAL A 5 -24.33 -21.50 -0.37
C VAL A 5 -25.82 -21.49 -0.49
N ASN A 6 -26.50 -20.86 0.45
CA ASN A 6 -27.94 -20.78 0.35
C ASN A 6 -28.35 -19.73 -0.70
N PRO A 7 -29.55 -19.86 -1.23
CA PRO A 7 -30.01 -18.98 -2.30
C PRO A 7 -30.01 -17.49 -1.95
N ALA A 8 -30.30 -17.15 -0.70
CA ALA A 8 -30.30 -15.74 -0.29
C ALA A 8 -28.92 -15.15 -0.37
N PHE A 9 -27.93 -15.90 0.06
CA PHE A 9 -26.55 -15.43 0.01
C PHE A 9 -26.10 -15.28 -1.44
N MET A 10 -26.46 -16.22 -2.30
CA MET A 10 -26.10 -16.12 -3.71
C MET A 10 -26.74 -14.91 -4.37
N LEU A 11 -27.97 -14.60 -4.05
CA LEU A 11 -28.65 -13.45 -4.60
C LEU A 11 -27.94 -12.16 -4.20
N VAL A 12 -27.55 -12.03 -2.96
CA VAL A 12 -26.84 -10.84 -2.49
C VAL A 12 -25.53 -10.70 -3.25
N ARG A 13 -24.78 -11.76 -3.42
CA ARG A 13 -23.53 -11.70 -4.15
C ARG A 13 -23.76 -11.30 -5.61
N LYS A 14 -24.81 -11.84 -6.24
CA LYS A 14 -25.09 -11.47 -7.59
C LYS A 14 -25.45 -10.03 -7.72
N MET A 15 -26.26 -9.52 -6.82
CA MET A 15 -26.64 -8.13 -6.84
C MET A 15 -25.45 -7.22 -6.66
N ALA A 16 -24.56 -7.54 -5.73
CA ALA A 16 -23.35 -6.77 -5.53
C ALA A 16 -22.47 -6.80 -6.77
N ALA A 17 -22.33 -7.98 -7.39
CA ALA A 17 -21.51 -8.11 -8.58
C ALA A 17 -22.11 -7.34 -9.76
N SER A 18 -23.44 -7.33 -9.87
CA SER A 18 -24.07 -6.64 -10.99
C SER A 18 -24.10 -5.12 -10.79
N SER A 19 -23.97 -4.64 -9.57
CA SER A 19 -24.05 -3.22 -9.30
C SER A 19 -22.69 -2.55 -9.26
N SER A 20 -21.62 -3.31 -9.34
CA SER A 20 -20.29 -2.72 -9.22
C SER A 20 -19.34 -3.33 -10.22
N GLU A 21 -18.48 -2.51 -10.76
CA GLU A 21 -17.38 -2.98 -11.55
C GLU A 21 -16.36 -3.70 -10.67
N PRO A 22 -15.60 -4.62 -11.20
CA PRO A 22 -14.49 -5.22 -10.44
C PRO A 22 -13.57 -4.11 -9.96
N GLN A 23 -13.28 -4.10 -8.68
CA GLN A 23 -12.40 -3.10 -8.14
C GLN A 23 -10.97 -3.42 -8.48
N PHE A 24 -10.26 -2.41 -8.95
CA PHE A 24 -8.83 -2.54 -9.15
C PHE A 24 -8.14 -2.07 -7.88
N LEU A 25 -7.42 -2.98 -7.27
CA LEU A 25 -6.72 -2.71 -6.02
C LEU A 25 -5.27 -2.41 -6.33
N VAL A 26 -4.74 -1.42 -5.66
CA VAL A 26 -3.36 -0.98 -5.83
C VAL A 26 -2.71 -0.90 -4.46
N GLN A 27 -1.50 -1.38 -4.34
CA GLN A 27 -0.70 -1.14 -3.14
C GLN A 27 0.23 0.02 -3.45
N TYR A 28 0.03 1.13 -2.74
CA TYR A 28 0.86 2.31 -2.89
C TYR A 28 1.99 2.30 -1.85
N LEU A 29 3.17 2.69 -2.29
CA LEU A 29 4.31 2.88 -1.41
C LEU A 29 4.87 4.26 -1.64
N VAL A 30 5.33 4.91 -0.58
CA VAL A 30 5.98 6.22 -0.68
C VAL A 30 7.36 6.06 -0.06
N LEU A 31 8.41 6.19 -0.87
CA LEU A 31 9.78 5.90 -0.51
C LEU A 31 10.60 7.18 -0.47
N ARG A 32 11.45 7.35 0.53
CA ARG A 32 12.27 8.55 0.66
C ARG A 32 13.29 8.62 -0.46
N LYS A 33 13.27 9.71 -1.20
CA LYS A 33 14.20 9.91 -2.30
C LYS A 33 15.57 10.38 -1.83
N ASP A 34 15.60 11.13 -0.75
CA ASP A 34 16.85 11.72 -0.23
C ASP A 34 17.87 10.69 0.24
N LEU A 35 17.42 9.45 0.51
CA LEU A 35 18.37 8.41 0.93
C LEU A 35 19.37 8.07 -0.18
N SER A 36 19.04 8.36 -1.44
CA SER A 36 19.97 8.12 -2.54
C SER A 36 20.95 9.26 -2.72
N GLN A 37 20.80 10.34 -1.96
CA GLN A 37 21.60 11.54 -2.10
C GLN A 37 22.54 11.69 -0.89
N ALA A 38 23.59 12.51 -1.05
CA ALA A 38 24.49 12.78 0.06
C ALA A 38 23.72 13.45 1.20
N PRO A 39 24.03 13.18 2.44
CA PRO A 39 25.15 12.35 2.91
C PRO A 39 24.84 10.85 2.96
N PHE A 40 23.61 10.43 2.71
CA PHE A 40 23.24 9.03 2.84
C PHE A 40 23.85 8.19 1.72
N SER A 41 23.63 8.57 0.49
CA SER A 41 24.17 7.92 -0.70
C SER A 41 23.91 6.41 -0.73
N TRP A 42 22.71 6.00 -0.35
CA TRP A 42 22.36 4.59 -0.36
C TRP A 42 22.25 4.11 -1.82
N PRO A 43 22.76 2.93 -2.13
CA PRO A 43 22.64 2.40 -3.49
C PRO A 43 21.20 1.99 -3.81
N ALA A 44 20.91 1.88 -5.10
CA ALA A 44 19.55 1.57 -5.55
C ALA A 44 18.99 0.31 -4.93
N GLY A 45 19.84 -0.73 -4.78
CA GLY A 45 19.37 -1.98 -4.17
C GLY A 45 18.87 -1.80 -2.75
N ALA A 46 19.51 -0.90 -1.98
CA ALA A 46 19.08 -0.64 -0.61
C ALA A 46 17.72 0.05 -0.60
N LEU A 47 17.45 0.94 -1.56
CA LEU A 47 16.16 1.61 -1.64
C LEU A 47 15.08 0.62 -2.06
N VAL A 48 15.35 -0.23 -3.02
CA VAL A 48 14.40 -1.27 -3.44
C VAL A 48 14.06 -2.17 -2.26
N ASP A 49 15.06 -2.50 -1.45
CA ASP A 49 14.89 -3.31 -0.25
C ASP A 49 13.88 -2.68 0.71
N GLN A 50 13.96 -1.36 0.92
CA GLN A 50 13.04 -0.66 1.81
C GLN A 50 11.60 -0.76 1.32
N ALA A 51 11.39 -0.62 0.02
CA ALA A 51 10.06 -0.76 -0.56
C ALA A 51 9.54 -2.18 -0.39
N CYS A 52 10.39 -3.17 -0.58
CA CYS A 52 10.01 -4.58 -0.42
C CYS A 52 9.63 -4.88 1.02
N HIS A 53 10.42 -4.41 1.99
CA HIS A 53 10.11 -4.61 3.40
C HIS A 53 8.77 -4.00 3.75
N ALA A 54 8.55 -2.76 3.36
CA ALA A 54 7.33 -2.05 3.72
C ALA A 54 6.10 -2.71 3.06
N ALA A 55 6.21 -3.10 1.80
CA ALA A 55 5.11 -3.75 1.08
C ALA A 55 4.73 -5.06 1.76
N THR A 56 5.72 -5.86 2.09
CA THR A 56 5.49 -7.17 2.73
C THR A 56 4.85 -6.98 4.09
N ALA A 57 5.37 -6.04 4.89
CA ALA A 57 4.84 -5.79 6.23
C ALA A 57 3.37 -5.35 6.16
N ALA A 58 3.04 -4.43 5.26
CA ALA A 58 1.67 -3.96 5.15
C ALA A 58 0.71 -5.08 4.73
N LEU A 59 1.13 -5.93 3.80
CA LEU A 59 0.30 -7.04 3.37
C LEU A 59 0.07 -8.04 4.51
N HIS A 60 1.10 -8.31 5.28
CA HIS A 60 0.99 -9.27 6.39
C HIS A 60 0.13 -8.73 7.52
N ILE A 61 0.37 -7.47 7.92
CA ILE A 61 -0.36 -6.86 9.02
C ILE A 61 -1.86 -6.79 8.70
N HIS A 62 -2.20 -6.48 7.45
CA HIS A 62 -3.59 -6.30 7.05
C HIS A 62 -4.13 -7.48 6.25
N ARG A 63 -3.56 -8.66 6.46
CA ARG A 63 -3.89 -9.85 5.66
C ARG A 63 -5.35 -10.27 5.73
N ASP A 64 -6.00 -9.95 6.84
CA ASP A 64 -7.38 -10.35 7.02
C ASP A 64 -8.38 -9.37 6.43
N HIS A 65 -7.93 -8.23 5.95
CA HIS A 65 -8.84 -7.29 5.32
C HIS A 65 -9.29 -7.84 3.96
N PRO A 66 -10.57 -7.70 3.61
CA PRO A 66 -11.07 -8.23 2.33
C PRO A 66 -10.33 -7.73 1.11
N HIS A 67 -9.89 -6.47 1.09
CA HIS A 67 -9.12 -5.93 -0.02
C HIS A 67 -7.77 -6.63 -0.15
N THR A 68 -7.10 -6.87 0.95
CA THR A 68 -5.80 -7.54 0.94
C THR A 68 -5.96 -8.97 0.46
N ALA A 69 -6.98 -9.67 0.95
CA ALA A 69 -7.24 -11.04 0.54
C ALA A 69 -7.55 -11.11 -0.96
N ALA A 70 -8.36 -10.19 -1.46
CA ALA A 70 -8.69 -10.14 -2.89
C ALA A 70 -7.46 -9.84 -3.74
N TYR A 71 -6.63 -8.91 -3.28
CA TYR A 71 -5.41 -8.52 -3.98
C TYR A 71 -4.47 -9.70 -4.13
N LEU A 72 -4.32 -10.50 -3.09
CA LEU A 72 -3.39 -11.63 -3.10
C LEU A 72 -3.96 -12.87 -3.79
N ARG A 73 -5.26 -12.89 -4.05
CA ARG A 73 -5.84 -14.03 -4.75
C ARG A 73 -5.53 -14.06 -6.23
N GLU A 74 -5.28 -12.91 -6.84
CA GLU A 74 -5.04 -12.81 -8.27
C GLU A 74 -3.68 -12.17 -8.52
N LEU A 75 -2.65 -12.95 -8.37
CA LEU A 75 -1.27 -12.44 -8.39
C LEU A 75 -0.91 -11.78 -9.74
N GLU A 76 -1.46 -12.28 -10.84
CA GLU A 76 -1.17 -11.72 -12.14
C GLU A 76 -1.83 -10.35 -12.33
N ARG A 77 -2.75 -9.97 -11.45
CA ARG A 77 -3.40 -8.65 -11.51
C ARG A 77 -2.87 -7.72 -10.42
N MET A 78 -1.86 -8.16 -9.69
CA MET A 78 -1.27 -7.37 -8.63
C MET A 78 -0.65 -6.11 -9.20
N ARG A 79 -0.94 -4.97 -8.57
CA ARG A 79 -0.42 -3.70 -9.02
C ARG A 79 0.17 -2.93 -7.85
N LYS A 80 1.39 -2.43 -8.02
CA LYS A 80 2.02 -1.58 -7.03
C LYS A 80 2.45 -0.29 -7.70
N VAL A 81 2.37 0.81 -6.95
CA VAL A 81 2.84 2.11 -7.42
C VAL A 81 3.78 2.66 -6.35
N VAL A 82 5.00 3.00 -6.75
CA VAL A 82 6.00 3.55 -5.84
C VAL A 82 6.16 5.04 -6.12
N LEU A 83 5.85 5.82 -5.11
CA LEU A 83 5.95 7.28 -5.15
C LEU A 83 7.15 7.73 -4.34
N GLU A 84 7.60 8.95 -4.53
CA GLU A 84 8.74 9.45 -3.78
C GLU A 84 8.38 10.56 -2.81
N ALA A 85 8.97 10.54 -1.65
CA ALA A 85 8.92 11.64 -0.70
C ALA A 85 10.30 12.29 -0.65
N PRO A 86 10.38 13.63 -0.61
CA PRO A 86 11.70 14.28 -0.65
C PRO A 86 12.53 14.06 0.61
N ASP A 87 11.92 13.87 1.75
CA ASP A 87 12.65 13.79 3.02
C ASP A 87 11.85 13.08 4.10
N GLU A 88 12.48 12.91 5.24
CA GLU A 88 11.89 12.21 6.38
C GLU A 88 10.66 12.92 6.91
N ASN A 89 10.70 14.24 7.02
CA ASN A 89 9.58 14.99 7.58
C ASN A 89 8.33 14.83 6.73
N THR A 90 8.46 14.91 5.41
CA THR A 90 7.34 14.74 4.50
C THR A 90 6.75 13.33 4.64
N LEU A 91 7.61 12.32 4.78
CA LEU A 91 7.16 10.95 4.97
C LEU A 91 6.39 10.78 6.27
N LYS A 92 6.90 11.38 7.36
CA LYS A 92 6.25 11.29 8.67
C LYS A 92 4.93 12.03 8.68
N GLU A 93 4.85 13.17 7.99
CA GLU A 93 3.59 13.92 7.88
C GLU A 93 2.54 13.10 7.14
N LEU A 94 2.95 12.40 6.10
CA LEU A 94 2.03 11.51 5.39
C LEU A 94 1.53 10.42 6.32
N ALA A 95 2.42 9.79 7.06
CA ALA A 95 2.02 8.72 7.98
C ALA A 95 1.00 9.23 9.00
N GLU A 96 1.22 10.44 9.52
CA GLU A 96 0.30 11.05 10.48
C GLU A 96 -1.07 11.32 9.83
N THR A 97 -1.07 11.85 8.60
CA THR A 97 -2.31 12.10 7.88
C THR A 97 -3.10 10.81 7.65
N LEU A 98 -2.39 9.76 7.25
CA LEU A 98 -3.03 8.47 7.02
C LEU A 98 -3.59 7.90 8.32
N ARG A 99 -2.85 8.04 9.42
CA ARG A 99 -3.32 7.58 10.72
C ARG A 99 -4.59 8.32 11.15
N HIS A 100 -4.60 9.64 11.01
CA HIS A 100 -5.76 10.44 11.39
C HIS A 100 -6.99 10.11 10.56
N ASN A 101 -6.82 9.65 9.34
CA ASN A 101 -7.94 9.34 8.47
C ASN A 101 -8.22 7.84 8.38
N ASN A 102 -7.64 7.06 9.29
CA ASN A 102 -7.87 5.62 9.39
C ASN A 102 -7.57 4.88 8.10
N VAL A 103 -6.53 5.33 7.39
CA VAL A 103 -6.04 4.64 6.21
C VAL A 103 -4.98 3.65 6.66
N ASP A 104 -5.20 2.38 6.39
CA ASP A 104 -4.30 1.30 6.84
C ASP A 104 -2.96 1.39 6.13
N HIS A 105 -1.88 1.44 6.88
CA HIS A 105 -0.53 1.59 6.35
C HIS A 105 0.50 1.10 7.36
N THR A 106 1.74 1.01 6.90
CA THR A 106 2.88 0.68 7.75
C THR A 106 4.00 1.66 7.43
N LEU A 107 4.61 2.24 8.46
CA LEU A 107 5.82 3.05 8.30
C LEU A 107 7.00 2.13 8.61
N TRP A 108 7.84 1.86 7.60
CA TRP A 108 8.98 0.98 7.79
C TRP A 108 10.15 1.75 8.40
N LEU A 109 10.70 1.19 9.47
CA LEU A 109 11.87 1.74 10.15
C LEU A 109 13.03 0.81 9.91
N GLU A 110 14.05 1.30 9.22
CA GLU A 110 15.21 0.46 8.92
C GLU A 110 16.13 0.34 10.12
N GLN A 111 16.58 -0.86 10.40
CA GLN A 111 17.45 -1.15 11.52
C GLN A 111 18.89 -1.34 11.02
N PRO A 112 19.89 -1.07 11.85
CA PRO A 112 19.80 -0.73 13.26
C PRO A 112 19.57 0.76 13.55
N GLU A 113 19.60 1.61 12.54
CA GLU A 113 19.52 3.04 12.74
C GLU A 113 18.14 3.51 13.17
N ASN A 114 17.12 2.71 13.00
CA ASN A 114 15.75 3.02 13.36
C ASN A 114 15.24 4.27 12.63
N ILE A 115 15.53 4.37 11.32
CA ILE A 115 15.11 5.53 10.54
C ILE A 115 13.92 5.17 9.63
N PRO A 116 12.95 6.05 9.52
CA PRO A 116 11.82 5.81 8.63
C PRO A 116 12.23 5.97 7.16
N THR A 117 11.90 5.02 6.34
CA THR A 117 12.33 5.01 4.96
C THR A 117 11.19 4.91 3.96
N CYS A 118 10.10 4.25 4.32
CA CYS A 118 9.01 3.99 3.38
C CYS A 118 7.68 3.83 4.10
N VAL A 119 6.63 4.40 3.54
CA VAL A 119 5.27 4.13 3.98
C VAL A 119 4.63 3.25 2.93
N ALA A 120 4.04 2.14 3.33
CA ALA A 120 3.28 1.29 2.44
C ALA A 120 1.84 1.20 2.93
N LEU A 121 0.89 1.44 2.05
CA LEU A 121 -0.51 1.19 2.37
C LEU A 121 -0.82 -0.28 2.12
N ARG A 122 -1.88 -0.79 2.73
CA ARG A 122 -2.41 -2.07 2.25
C ARG A 122 -3.07 -1.82 0.90
N PRO A 123 -3.46 -2.87 0.18
CA PRO A 123 -4.17 -2.64 -1.09
C PRO A 123 -5.47 -1.86 -0.90
N TYR A 124 -5.71 -0.89 -1.74
CA TYR A 124 -6.89 -0.03 -1.73
C TYR A 124 -7.38 0.22 -3.14
N PRO A 125 -8.68 0.45 -3.33
CA PRO A 125 -9.14 1.10 -4.55
C PRO A 125 -8.52 2.49 -4.65
N LYS A 126 -8.05 2.86 -5.81
CA LYS A 126 -7.35 4.14 -5.99
C LYS A 126 -8.16 5.32 -5.47
N GLU A 127 -9.47 5.32 -5.73
CA GLU A 127 -10.33 6.44 -5.36
C GLU A 127 -10.36 6.70 -3.87
N GLU A 128 -10.13 5.70 -3.06
CA GLU A 128 -10.23 5.86 -1.61
C GLU A 128 -9.04 6.59 -1.02
N VAL A 129 -7.89 6.53 -1.68
CA VAL A 129 -6.65 7.06 -1.10
C VAL A 129 -5.99 8.14 -1.95
N ASN A 130 -6.48 8.37 -3.16
CA ASN A 130 -5.87 9.30 -4.09
C ASN A 130 -5.67 10.70 -3.48
N GLN A 131 -6.62 11.17 -2.70
CA GLN A 131 -6.53 12.51 -2.11
C GLN A 131 -5.31 12.69 -1.20
N TYR A 132 -4.79 11.63 -0.61
CA TYR A 132 -3.64 11.70 0.28
C TYR A 132 -2.33 11.59 -0.48
N LEU A 133 -2.35 11.02 -1.70
CA LEU A 133 -1.16 10.64 -2.42
C LEU A 133 -0.89 11.48 -3.66
N LYS A 134 -1.85 12.26 -4.11
CA LYS A 134 -1.75 12.94 -5.41
C LYS A 134 -0.62 13.95 -5.51
N LYS A 135 -0.12 14.44 -4.38
CA LYS A 135 0.98 15.40 -4.41
C LYS A 135 2.34 14.75 -4.58
N PHE A 136 2.42 13.43 -4.47
CA PHE A 136 3.69 12.74 -4.59
C PHE A 136 3.89 12.26 -6.03
N ARG A 137 5.11 12.36 -6.53
CA ARG A 137 5.44 11.93 -7.88
C ARG A 137 5.90 10.50 -7.89
N LEU A 138 5.86 9.86 -9.06
CA LEU A 138 6.43 8.54 -9.20
C LEU A 138 7.91 8.58 -8.87
N PHE A 139 8.37 7.55 -8.20
CA PHE A 139 9.78 7.45 -7.83
C PHE A 139 10.64 7.32 -9.10
N LYS A 140 11.69 8.14 -9.21
CA LYS A 140 12.58 8.11 -10.38
C LYS A 140 14.03 7.95 -9.99
#